data_aeeff36a22285eb02966d717676596c2
#
_entry.id   aeeff36a22285eb02966d717676596c2
#
_cell.length_a   1.000
_cell.length_b   1.000
_cell.length_c   1.000
_cell.angle_alpha   90.00
_cell.angle_beta   90.00
_cell.angle_gamma   90.00
#
_symmetry.space_group_name_H-M   'P 1'
#
loop_
_entity.id
_entity.type
_entity.pdbx_description
1 polymer ?
#
loop_
_entity_poly.entity_id
_entity_poly.type
_entity_poly.pdbx_seq_one_letter_code
_entity_poly.pdbx_strand_id
1 'polypeptide(L)'
;MKISLHNTLLRRKQEFTPIDENNVRMYVCGPTVYDRAHLGNAKTSVVFDVLYRFLCQVYGKDHVTYVSNITDVDDKILNKHKETGKSIREITEQTFQWYLDDMKKLNVLNPNHRPRATEYIQEMIELVKLLLQNGHAYEAEARTAAAARVFFI
;
A
#
# COMPACT_ATOMS: atom_id res chain seq x y z
N MET A 1 -13.22 -1.51 24.75
CA MET A 1 -14.03 -0.59 23.92
C MET A 1 -14.36 -1.30 22.63
N LYS A 2 -15.63 -1.27 22.14
CA LYS A 2 -16.00 -1.95 20.90
C LYS A 2 -15.71 -1.04 19.71
N ILE A 3 -14.93 -1.56 18.74
CA ILE A 3 -14.63 -0.87 17.48
C ILE A 3 -15.57 -1.44 16.41
N SER A 4 -16.21 -0.58 15.63
CA SER A 4 -17.05 -0.99 14.51
C SER A 4 -16.52 -0.38 13.22
N LEU A 5 -16.15 -1.23 12.26
CA LEU A 5 -15.63 -0.83 10.97
C LEU A 5 -16.56 -1.26 9.85
N HIS A 6 -16.54 -0.51 8.73
CA HIS A 6 -17.25 -0.92 7.52
C HIS A 6 -16.49 -2.05 6.83
N ASN A 7 -17.15 -3.20 6.67
CA ASN A 7 -16.62 -4.31 5.91
C ASN A 7 -17.18 -4.27 4.48
N THR A 8 -16.29 -4.03 3.51
CA THR A 8 -16.69 -3.92 2.10
C THR A 8 -17.23 -5.22 1.53
N LEU A 9 -16.70 -6.38 1.96
CA LEU A 9 -17.18 -7.70 1.53
C LEU A 9 -18.63 -7.93 1.97
N LEU A 10 -18.95 -7.58 3.20
CA LEU A 10 -20.30 -7.75 3.77
C LEU A 10 -21.20 -6.52 3.55
N ARG A 11 -20.67 -5.42 3.00
CA ARG A 11 -21.35 -4.14 2.76
C ARG A 11 -22.06 -3.57 3.97
N ARG A 12 -21.55 -3.82 5.17
CA ARG A 12 -22.13 -3.35 6.46
C ARG A 12 -21.05 -3.06 7.49
N LYS A 13 -21.41 -2.29 8.50
CA LYS A 13 -20.56 -2.15 9.69
C LYS A 13 -20.62 -3.45 10.49
N GLN A 14 -19.48 -3.87 10.99
CA GLN A 14 -19.36 -5.00 11.91
C GLN A 14 -18.36 -4.67 13.01
N GLU A 15 -18.49 -5.35 14.15
CA GLU A 15 -17.52 -5.28 15.22
C GLU A 15 -16.17 -5.82 14.74
N PHE A 16 -15.12 -5.04 14.95
CA PHE A 16 -13.75 -5.44 14.63
C PHE A 16 -13.20 -6.29 15.78
N THR A 17 -12.80 -7.49 15.47
CA THR A 17 -12.09 -8.38 16.38
C THR A 17 -10.75 -8.71 15.74
N PRO A 18 -9.61 -8.33 16.33
CA PRO A 18 -8.30 -8.69 15.80
C PRO A 18 -8.07 -10.21 15.91
N ILE A 19 -7.25 -10.75 15.02
CA ILE A 19 -6.82 -12.16 15.08
C ILE A 19 -6.00 -12.39 16.36
N ASP A 20 -5.21 -11.40 16.76
CA ASP A 20 -4.38 -11.40 17.97
C ASP A 20 -4.40 -9.99 18.56
N GLU A 21 -4.87 -9.85 19.80
CA GLU A 21 -4.94 -8.56 20.50
C GLU A 21 -3.58 -8.02 20.91
N ASN A 22 -2.57 -8.88 21.01
CA ASN A 22 -1.19 -8.49 21.27
C ASN A 22 -0.41 -8.17 19.98
N ASN A 23 -1.02 -8.39 18.80
CA ASN A 23 -0.42 -8.10 17.51
C ASN A 23 -1.49 -7.71 16.49
N VAL A 24 -2.12 -6.59 16.71
CA VAL A 24 -3.12 -5.99 15.78
C VAL A 24 -2.39 -5.45 14.56
N ARG A 25 -2.63 -6.05 13.39
CA ARG A 25 -1.92 -5.70 12.15
C ARG A 25 -2.83 -4.92 11.21
N MET A 26 -2.33 -3.78 10.74
CA MET A 26 -2.99 -2.91 9.78
C MET A 26 -2.10 -2.71 8.56
N TYR A 27 -2.61 -3.04 7.37
CA TYR A 27 -1.95 -2.77 6.10
C TYR A 27 -2.77 -1.77 5.29
N VAL A 28 -2.11 -0.74 4.80
CA VAL A 28 -2.73 0.30 3.95
C VAL A 28 -1.89 0.46 2.69
N CYS A 29 -2.55 0.44 1.53
CA CYS A 29 -1.89 0.73 0.27
C CYS A 29 -1.33 2.16 0.30
N GLY A 30 -0.03 2.28 0.10
CA GLY A 30 0.68 3.55 0.10
C GLY A 30 0.66 4.26 -1.26
N PRO A 31 1.38 5.38 -1.40
CA PRO A 31 1.39 6.17 -2.63
C PRO A 31 2.19 5.48 -3.76
N THR A 32 1.78 5.75 -5.00
CA THR A 32 2.63 5.57 -6.17
C THR A 32 3.48 6.84 -6.34
N VAL A 33 4.79 6.68 -6.32
CA VAL A 33 5.74 7.81 -6.20
C VAL A 33 6.23 8.28 -7.57
N TYR A 34 5.35 8.89 -8.37
CA TYR A 34 5.65 9.43 -9.69
C TYR A 34 5.50 10.95 -9.79
N ASP A 35 4.69 11.55 -8.91
CA ASP A 35 4.44 13.00 -8.87
C ASP A 35 4.01 13.43 -7.45
N ARG A 36 3.80 14.73 -7.24
CA ARG A 36 3.34 15.27 -5.96
C ARG A 36 2.03 14.66 -5.50
N ALA A 37 1.90 14.50 -4.19
CA ALA A 37 0.65 14.06 -3.59
C ALA A 37 -0.47 15.09 -3.86
N HIS A 38 -1.64 14.59 -4.16
CA HIS A 38 -2.86 15.39 -4.24
C HIS A 38 -3.76 15.13 -3.02
N LEU A 39 -4.84 15.89 -2.90
CA LEU A 39 -5.77 15.81 -1.77
C LEU A 39 -6.32 14.38 -1.54
N GLY A 40 -6.49 13.59 -2.59
CA GLY A 40 -6.92 12.19 -2.47
C GLY A 40 -5.92 11.33 -1.70
N ASN A 41 -4.61 11.49 -1.95
CA ASN A 41 -3.56 10.78 -1.21
C ASN A 41 -3.55 11.22 0.25
N ALA A 42 -3.65 12.54 0.50
CA ALA A 42 -3.71 13.12 1.83
C ALA A 42 -4.92 12.60 2.62
N LYS A 43 -6.10 12.56 2.00
CA LYS A 43 -7.33 12.01 2.62
C LYS A 43 -7.13 10.57 3.08
N THR A 44 -6.58 9.71 2.24
CA THR A 44 -6.31 8.31 2.59
C THR A 44 -5.36 8.23 3.78
N SER A 45 -4.25 8.96 3.73
CA SER A 45 -3.24 8.95 4.80
C SER A 45 -3.81 9.42 6.13
N VAL A 46 -4.58 10.51 6.15
CA VAL A 46 -5.20 11.07 7.38
C VAL A 46 -6.26 10.11 7.94
N VAL A 47 -7.12 9.53 7.10
CA VAL A 47 -8.16 8.59 7.56
C VAL A 47 -7.56 7.38 8.24
N PHE A 48 -6.51 6.79 7.65
CA PHE A 48 -5.85 5.63 8.25
C PHE A 48 -4.92 5.98 9.40
N ASP A 49 -4.38 7.20 9.48
CA ASP A 49 -3.69 7.70 10.67
C ASP A 49 -4.65 7.80 11.87
N VAL A 50 -5.86 8.30 11.65
CA VAL A 50 -6.89 8.33 12.71
C VAL A 50 -7.23 6.92 13.19
N LEU A 51 -7.40 5.96 12.27
CA LEU A 51 -7.63 4.56 12.63
C LEU A 51 -6.45 3.97 13.39
N TYR A 52 -5.22 4.21 12.94
CA TYR A 52 -4.02 3.74 13.62
C TYR A 52 -3.90 4.27 15.05
N ARG A 53 -4.09 5.58 15.24
CA ARG A 53 -4.10 6.20 16.59
C ARG A 53 -5.19 5.59 17.47
N PHE A 54 -6.36 5.34 16.92
CA PHE A 54 -7.47 4.74 17.64
C PHE A 54 -7.17 3.29 18.04
N LEU A 55 -6.60 2.48 17.15
CA LEU A 55 -6.15 1.12 17.47
C LEU A 55 -5.08 1.14 18.57
N CYS A 56 -4.10 2.05 18.48
CA CYS A 56 -3.09 2.22 19.53
C CYS A 56 -3.68 2.62 20.88
N GLN A 57 -4.73 3.43 20.88
CA GLN A 57 -5.44 3.81 22.12
C GLN A 57 -6.17 2.62 22.76
N VAL A 58 -6.72 1.72 21.96
CA VAL A 58 -7.52 0.57 22.44
C VAL A 58 -6.66 -0.61 22.85
N TYR A 59 -5.65 -0.96 22.03
CA TYR A 59 -4.84 -2.16 22.21
C TYR A 59 -3.46 -1.90 22.80
N GLY A 60 -3.03 -0.65 22.88
CA GLY A 60 -1.67 -0.27 23.24
C GLY A 60 -0.78 -0.09 22.01
N LYS A 61 0.10 0.91 22.04
CA LYS A 61 0.96 1.27 20.91
C LYS A 61 1.89 0.12 20.49
N ASP A 62 2.40 -0.63 21.43
CA ASP A 62 3.35 -1.72 21.20
C ASP A 62 2.67 -2.99 20.65
N HIS A 63 1.34 -3.03 20.68
CA HIS A 63 0.54 -4.13 20.15
C HIS A 63 -0.05 -3.83 18.76
N VAL A 64 0.24 -2.69 18.15
CA VAL A 64 -0.29 -2.34 16.83
C VAL A 64 0.85 -2.18 15.84
N THR A 65 0.85 -3.01 14.80
CA THR A 65 1.78 -2.89 13.67
C THR A 65 1.08 -2.31 12.46
N TYR A 66 1.52 -1.12 12.04
CA TYR A 66 1.03 -0.44 10.85
C TYR A 66 2.05 -0.52 9.72
N VAL A 67 1.60 -1.05 8.59
CA VAL A 67 2.39 -1.16 7.36
C VAL A 67 1.73 -0.34 6.25
N SER A 68 2.51 0.48 5.56
CA SER A 68 2.07 1.19 4.35
C SER A 68 3.19 1.11 3.31
N ASN A 69 2.93 0.45 2.19
CA ASN A 69 3.95 0.26 1.15
C ASN A 69 4.23 1.54 0.36
N ILE A 70 5.26 1.47 -0.48
CA ILE A 70 5.57 2.46 -1.51
C ILE A 70 5.54 1.73 -2.85
N THR A 71 4.71 2.22 -3.77
CA THR A 71 4.69 1.71 -5.14
C THR A 71 5.68 2.53 -5.96
N ASP A 72 6.90 2.02 -6.06
CA ASP A 72 8.03 2.62 -6.78
C ASP A 72 8.33 1.93 -8.12
N VAL A 73 7.38 1.13 -8.60
CA VAL A 73 7.33 0.56 -9.95
C VAL A 73 5.91 0.68 -10.49
N ASP A 74 5.73 1.39 -11.61
CA ASP A 74 4.43 1.67 -12.23
C ASP A 74 4.67 2.27 -13.62
N ASP A 75 3.72 2.10 -14.55
CA ASP A 75 3.79 2.70 -15.90
C ASP A 75 3.92 4.23 -15.86
N LYS A 76 3.32 4.89 -14.86
CA LYS A 76 3.42 6.34 -14.67
C LYS A 76 4.85 6.79 -14.35
N ILE A 77 5.59 5.98 -13.58
CA ILE A 77 7.00 6.24 -13.27
C ILE A 77 7.85 6.07 -14.53
N LEU A 78 7.59 5.02 -15.31
CA LEU A 78 8.28 4.78 -16.59
C LEU A 78 8.01 5.91 -17.60
N ASN A 79 6.78 6.39 -17.68
CA ASN A 79 6.43 7.52 -18.55
C ASN A 79 7.13 8.81 -18.09
N LYS A 80 7.16 9.09 -16.79
CA LYS A 80 7.87 10.24 -16.23
C LYS A 80 9.38 10.19 -16.50
N HIS A 81 9.98 8.99 -16.41
CA HIS A 81 11.37 8.77 -16.80
C HIS A 81 11.62 9.15 -18.27
N LYS A 82 10.75 8.67 -19.19
CA LYS A 82 10.85 8.99 -20.63
C LYS A 82 10.68 10.48 -20.92
N GLU A 83 9.76 11.14 -20.24
CA GLU A 83 9.46 12.57 -20.42
C GLU A 83 10.57 13.48 -19.89
N THR A 84 11.16 13.12 -18.75
CA THR A 84 12.09 14.01 -18.03
C THR A 84 13.56 13.66 -18.22
N GLY A 85 13.88 12.46 -18.70
CA GLY A 85 15.24 11.92 -18.79
C GLY A 85 15.89 11.60 -17.41
N LYS A 86 15.18 11.85 -16.30
CA LYS A 86 15.65 11.49 -14.95
C LYS A 86 15.61 9.99 -14.76
N SER A 87 16.53 9.44 -13.97
CA SER A 87 16.46 8.02 -13.60
C SER A 87 15.20 7.73 -12.77
N ILE A 88 14.70 6.49 -12.86
CA ILE A 88 13.55 6.02 -12.05
C ILE A 88 13.80 6.27 -10.57
N ARG A 89 15.02 6.01 -10.10
CA ARG A 89 15.37 6.21 -8.70
C ARG A 89 15.29 7.68 -8.29
N GLU A 90 15.81 8.60 -9.09
CA GLU A 90 15.71 10.05 -8.81
C GLU A 90 14.26 10.50 -8.73
N ILE A 91 13.40 10.03 -9.65
CA ILE A 91 11.97 10.38 -9.64
C ILE A 91 11.31 9.86 -8.37
N THR A 92 11.50 8.57 -8.05
CA THR A 92 10.82 7.93 -6.91
C THR A 92 11.30 8.46 -5.57
N GLU A 93 12.62 8.69 -5.39
CA GLU A 93 13.17 9.26 -4.15
C GLU A 93 12.69 10.71 -3.94
N GLN A 94 12.78 11.57 -4.97
CA GLN A 94 12.34 12.95 -4.87
C GLN A 94 10.84 13.04 -4.56
N THR A 95 10.02 12.27 -5.26
CA THR A 95 8.58 12.27 -5.09
C THR A 95 8.18 11.73 -3.71
N PHE A 96 8.86 10.68 -3.27
CA PHE A 96 8.64 10.13 -1.94
C PHE A 96 8.99 11.13 -0.83
N GLN A 97 10.09 11.87 -0.98
CA GLN A 97 10.45 12.92 -0.02
C GLN A 97 9.37 14.01 0.06
N TRP A 98 8.86 14.47 -1.08
CA TRP A 98 7.74 15.42 -1.09
C TRP A 98 6.50 14.88 -0.37
N TYR A 99 6.16 13.61 -0.60
CA TYR A 99 5.05 12.97 0.10
C TYR A 99 5.28 12.96 1.62
N LEU A 100 6.47 12.62 2.08
CA LEU A 100 6.79 12.62 3.52
C LEU A 100 6.66 14.02 4.13
N ASP A 101 7.17 15.04 3.44
CA ASP A 101 7.10 16.43 3.90
C ASP A 101 5.64 16.92 4.00
N ASP A 102 4.81 16.55 3.02
CA ASP A 102 3.39 16.92 3.02
C ASP A 102 2.61 16.17 4.12
N MET A 103 2.85 14.87 4.32
CA MET A 103 2.21 14.10 5.39
C MET A 103 2.65 14.58 6.78
N LYS A 104 3.91 15.01 6.93
CA LYS A 104 4.39 15.63 8.17
C LYS A 104 3.66 16.93 8.49
N LYS A 105 3.40 17.80 7.49
CA LYS A 105 2.61 19.03 7.68
C LYS A 105 1.18 18.75 8.11
N LEU A 106 0.62 17.62 7.70
CA LEU A 106 -0.71 17.14 8.11
C LEU A 106 -0.70 16.40 9.45
N ASN A 107 0.45 16.32 10.13
CA ASN A 107 0.62 15.60 11.39
C ASN A 107 0.27 14.10 11.31
N VAL A 108 0.42 13.50 10.13
CA VAL A 108 0.24 12.06 9.91
C VAL A 108 1.45 11.31 10.48
N LEU A 109 1.22 10.30 11.29
CA LEU A 109 2.27 9.45 11.85
C LEU A 109 2.91 8.56 10.78
N ASN A 110 4.18 8.25 10.97
CA ASN A 110 4.83 7.26 10.15
C ASN A 110 4.31 5.86 10.49
N PRO A 111 4.11 4.98 9.50
CA PRO A 111 3.88 3.56 9.75
C PRO A 111 5.12 2.91 10.37
N ASN A 112 4.96 1.74 10.98
CA ASN A 112 6.08 0.96 11.52
C ASN A 112 6.98 0.44 10.39
N HIS A 113 6.38 0.07 9.24
CA HIS A 113 7.11 -0.45 8.08
C HIS A 113 6.62 0.20 6.78
N ARG A 114 7.57 0.48 5.88
CA ARG A 114 7.32 1.02 4.54
C ARG A 114 8.04 0.20 3.48
N PRO A 115 7.57 -1.02 3.17
CA PRO A 115 8.19 -1.83 2.13
C PRO A 115 8.04 -1.15 0.76
N ARG A 116 9.10 -1.19 -0.06
CA ARG A 116 9.09 -0.75 -1.45
C ARG A 116 8.72 -1.92 -2.35
N ALA A 117 7.88 -1.70 -3.35
CA ALA A 117 7.48 -2.76 -4.27
C ALA A 117 8.69 -3.39 -4.98
N THR A 118 9.68 -2.57 -5.35
CA THR A 118 10.91 -3.05 -6.01
C THR A 118 11.79 -3.96 -5.15
N GLU A 119 11.66 -3.90 -3.83
CA GLU A 119 12.41 -4.74 -2.89
C GLU A 119 11.79 -6.12 -2.66
N TYR A 120 10.55 -6.35 -3.16
CA TYR A 120 9.76 -7.56 -2.94
C TYR A 120 9.33 -8.26 -4.24
N ILE A 121 10.04 -8.00 -5.35
CA ILE A 121 9.69 -8.59 -6.66
C ILE A 121 9.77 -10.11 -6.63
N GLN A 122 10.78 -10.68 -5.95
CA GLN A 122 10.96 -12.13 -5.88
C GLN A 122 9.81 -12.80 -5.11
N GLU A 123 9.44 -12.23 -3.95
CA GLU A 123 8.33 -12.69 -3.12
C GLU A 123 6.99 -12.58 -3.86
N MET A 124 6.80 -11.50 -4.64
CA MET A 124 5.62 -11.34 -5.50
C MET A 124 5.55 -12.44 -6.58
N ILE A 125 6.68 -12.77 -7.22
CA ILE A 125 6.75 -13.83 -8.22
C ILE A 125 6.41 -15.19 -7.60
N GLU A 126 6.93 -15.47 -6.42
CA GLU A 126 6.66 -16.72 -5.69
C GLU A 126 5.19 -16.82 -5.29
N LEU A 127 4.60 -15.74 -4.78
CA LEU A 127 3.18 -15.68 -4.45
C LEU A 127 2.30 -15.89 -5.70
N VAL A 128 2.62 -15.24 -6.82
CA VAL A 128 1.89 -15.41 -8.08
C VAL A 128 1.94 -16.86 -8.56
N LYS A 129 3.11 -17.52 -8.52
CA LYS A 129 3.25 -18.94 -8.87
C LYS A 129 2.36 -19.83 -7.99
N LEU A 130 2.35 -19.57 -6.68
CA LEU A 130 1.51 -20.33 -5.74
C LEU A 130 0.01 -20.12 -6.04
N LEU A 131 -0.42 -18.90 -6.36
CA LEU A 131 -1.80 -18.60 -6.72
C LEU A 131 -2.22 -19.29 -8.03
N LEU A 132 -1.34 -19.33 -9.03
CA LEU A 132 -1.55 -20.09 -10.28
C LEU A 132 -1.69 -21.59 -10.00
N GLN A 133 -0.79 -22.18 -9.20
CA GLN A 133 -0.83 -23.58 -8.83
C GLN A 133 -2.12 -23.96 -8.08
N ASN A 134 -2.64 -23.07 -7.23
CA ASN A 134 -3.86 -23.30 -6.45
C ASN A 134 -5.15 -22.93 -7.21
N GLY A 135 -5.08 -22.52 -8.47
CA GLY A 135 -6.23 -22.15 -9.28
C GLY A 135 -6.89 -20.82 -8.88
N HIS A 136 -6.18 -19.96 -8.15
CA HIS A 136 -6.64 -18.62 -7.76
C HIS A 136 -6.18 -17.51 -8.71
N ALA A 137 -5.42 -17.86 -9.74
CA ALA A 137 -4.98 -16.97 -10.80
C ALA A 137 -4.90 -17.74 -12.12
N TYR A 138 -4.91 -17.02 -13.24
CA TYR A 138 -4.73 -17.59 -14.58
C TYR A 138 -3.87 -16.68 -15.45
N GLU A 139 -3.16 -17.27 -16.40
CA GLU A 139 -2.43 -16.53 -17.40
C GLU A 139 -3.34 -16.20 -18.60
N ALA A 140 -3.29 -14.96 -19.07
CA ALA A 140 -3.97 -14.55 -20.28
C ALA A 140 -2.95 -14.10 -21.33
N GLU A 141 -3.24 -14.39 -22.59
CA GLU A 141 -2.43 -13.90 -23.71
C GLU A 141 -2.39 -12.38 -23.74
N ALA A 142 -1.19 -11.84 -23.89
CA ALA A 142 -1.01 -10.41 -24.04
C ALA A 142 -1.57 -9.95 -25.40
N ARG A 143 -2.36 -8.90 -25.43
CA ARG A 143 -2.81 -8.26 -26.67
C ARG A 143 -1.68 -7.60 -27.47
N THR A 144 -0.50 -7.48 -26.91
CA THR A 144 0.73 -6.98 -27.52
C THR A 144 1.90 -7.81 -27.05
N ALA A 145 2.89 -8.04 -27.89
CA ALA A 145 4.00 -8.99 -27.75
C ALA A 145 4.94 -8.81 -26.53
N ALA A 146 4.56 -8.02 -25.53
CA ALA A 146 5.49 -7.58 -24.50
C ALA A 146 5.33 -8.19 -23.12
N ALA A 147 4.19 -8.80 -22.74
CA ALA A 147 4.08 -9.42 -21.41
C ALA A 147 2.85 -10.34 -21.27
N ALA A 148 3.07 -11.55 -20.79
CA ALA A 148 2.00 -12.36 -20.20
C ALA A 148 1.37 -11.59 -19.01
N ARG A 149 0.04 -11.61 -18.93
CA ARG A 149 -0.66 -10.99 -17.81
C ARG A 149 -1.26 -12.06 -16.93
N VAL A 150 -1.06 -11.95 -15.64
CA VAL A 150 -1.69 -12.80 -14.65
C VAL A 150 -2.89 -12.07 -14.07
N PHE A 151 -4.03 -12.74 -14.03
CA PHE A 151 -5.27 -12.25 -13.42
C PHE A 151 -5.64 -13.11 -12.23
N PHE A 152 -6.14 -12.50 -11.17
CA PHE A 152 -6.65 -13.17 -9.99
C PHE A 152 -8.14 -13.44 -10.12
N ILE A 153 -8.60 -14.58 -9.62
CA ILE A 153 -9.99 -15.00 -9.59
C ILE A 153 -10.64 -14.55 -8.29
#